data_bedccb10e27fc05e845018ee07b7237a
#
_entry.id   bedccb10e27fc05e845018ee07b7237a
#
_cell.length_a   1.000
_cell.length_b   1.000
_cell.length_c   1.000
_cell.angle_alpha   90.00
_cell.angle_beta   90.00
_cell.angle_gamma   90.00
#
_symmetry.space_group_name_H-M   'P 1'
#
loop_
_entity.id
_entity.type
_entity.pdbx_description
1 polymer ?
#
loop_
_entity_poly.entity_id
_entity_poly.type
_entity_poly.pdbx_seq_one_letter_code
_entity_poly.pdbx_strand_id
1 'polypeptide(L)'
;MCCWLSARAPVTPVPPALCEPSKDLSDLCAQITGDALLYSLFRRDAPPDPCPFKGPLTFSYTGSHGECSTPASTIDSCTSDSRLLFKYQACPDVQGTESSEVEVECIGHWKEGSTRYFVGRLKGRRAVTDEDRYRCFAWERVRNDKNSLDYRMAQSGDATCNGVFSAYDGAKNLRIRKAGSYSGCEFPSWVATHRRWHALDKGVSYSVTHHNTTLRLHHSHGSRNQPLTLGLTQEKEEEPERTGMNPTGPEERLVCTQEREKTSSRVTFVTHVTTGCTSGFICTVFYRRDGHIIEMQQGSRTFRAVDACEPEHFNTSTAPHTTLTSSTPTRRACPFVGVWTAGEGECGHDVTHLRAGCSSLYALKFVHACTEQTTKHSFVCHGHWAEGSSVFVVASTPDPPTHRLCLIATSVNNQKRPNSNSTSNSRTLQITAHAHSCPRRHVPRTTPLSFNLTAQGECAVAGSSSNSPAHWSPLLIQLSILLHLAPLAASLLSGAR
;
A
#
# COMPACT_ATOMS: atom_id res chain seq x y z
N MET A 1 42.73 -5.85 9.86
CA MET A 1 41.74 -6.83 10.37
C MET A 1 41.62 -6.87 11.89
N CYS A 2 42.63 -6.54 12.65
CA CYS A 2 42.56 -6.46 14.13
C CYS A 2 41.65 -5.36 14.71
N CYS A 3 41.14 -4.44 13.89
CA CYS A 3 40.39 -3.25 14.36
C CYS A 3 38.88 -3.48 14.60
N TRP A 4 38.37 -4.69 14.53
CA TRP A 4 36.91 -4.96 14.64
C TRP A 4 36.40 -5.29 16.04
N LEU A 5 37.24 -5.28 17.06
CA LEU A 5 36.84 -5.54 18.45
C LEU A 5 36.41 -4.29 19.23
N SER A 6 36.33 -3.13 18.61
CA SER A 6 35.90 -1.89 19.24
C SER A 6 34.46 -1.56 18.89
N ALA A 7 33.48 -2.21 19.45
CA ALA A 7 32.13 -1.66 19.54
C ALA A 7 31.31 -2.30 20.66
N ARG A 8 31.21 -1.60 21.77
CA ARG A 8 30.09 -1.54 22.71
C ARG A 8 29.10 -2.72 22.65
N ALA A 9 29.46 -3.84 23.22
CA ALA A 9 28.52 -4.85 23.66
C ALA A 9 28.79 -5.20 25.13
N PRO A 10 27.77 -5.36 25.98
CA PRO A 10 27.98 -5.98 27.29
C PRO A 10 28.33 -7.43 27.02
N VAL A 11 29.61 -7.74 27.20
CA VAL A 11 30.12 -9.10 27.19
C VAL A 11 29.63 -9.72 28.49
N THR A 12 28.99 -10.90 28.43
CA THR A 12 28.85 -11.78 29.60
C THR A 12 30.21 -11.91 30.27
N PRO A 13 30.29 -11.91 31.62
CA PRO A 13 31.56 -11.84 32.31
C PRO A 13 32.45 -13.02 31.92
N VAL A 14 33.46 -12.75 31.11
CA VAL A 14 34.60 -13.63 30.90
C VAL A 14 35.35 -13.66 32.23
N PRO A 15 35.81 -14.82 32.70
CA PRO A 15 36.57 -14.90 33.97
C PRO A 15 37.71 -13.89 33.93
N PRO A 16 37.95 -13.16 35.04
CA PRO A 16 38.86 -12.01 35.07
C PRO A 16 40.33 -12.34 34.79
N ALA A 17 40.69 -13.61 34.59
CA ALA A 17 42.04 -14.05 34.29
C ALA A 17 42.46 -13.85 32.81
N LEU A 18 41.55 -13.45 31.90
CA LEU A 18 41.84 -13.28 30.48
C LEU A 18 41.82 -11.81 29.98
N CYS A 19 41.58 -10.86 30.85
CA CYS A 19 41.60 -9.44 30.52
C CYS A 19 42.89 -8.81 31.12
N GLU A 20 43.92 -8.64 30.32
CA GLU A 20 45.05 -7.77 30.66
C GLU A 20 44.69 -6.31 30.35
N PRO A 21 44.49 -5.47 31.39
CA PRO A 21 43.91 -4.12 31.18
C PRO A 21 44.87 -3.07 30.64
N SER A 22 46.10 -3.41 30.30
CA SER A 22 47.16 -2.44 30.03
C SER A 22 47.82 -2.52 28.63
N LYS A 23 47.31 -3.33 27.71
CA LYS A 23 47.88 -3.39 26.37
C LYS A 23 47.09 -2.57 25.38
N ASP A 24 47.77 -1.73 24.62
CA ASP A 24 47.21 -1.07 23.47
C ASP A 24 46.66 -2.09 22.46
N LEU A 25 45.64 -1.71 21.71
CA LEU A 25 45.02 -2.56 20.66
C LEU A 25 46.05 -3.01 19.64
N SER A 26 47.08 -2.20 19.35
CA SER A 26 48.20 -2.51 18.47
C SER A 26 49.02 -3.67 19.00
N ASP A 27 49.34 -3.67 20.32
CA ASP A 27 50.14 -4.71 20.95
C ASP A 27 49.36 -6.05 21.06
N LEU A 28 48.08 -6.00 21.24
CA LEU A 28 47.22 -7.18 21.20
C LEU A 28 47.15 -7.78 19.78
N CYS A 29 47.04 -6.90 18.76
CA CYS A 29 47.05 -7.35 17.38
C CYS A 29 48.38 -7.93 16.97
N ALA A 30 49.53 -7.46 17.47
CA ALA A 30 50.84 -8.00 17.19
C ALA A 30 51.05 -9.41 17.75
N GLN A 31 50.26 -9.85 18.72
CA GLN A 31 50.30 -11.20 19.27
C GLN A 31 49.54 -12.25 18.44
N ILE A 32 48.76 -11.81 17.44
CA ILE A 32 48.06 -12.73 16.56
C ILE A 32 49.06 -13.20 15.48
N THR A 33 49.45 -14.44 15.54
CA THR A 33 50.31 -15.06 14.52
C THR A 33 49.56 -15.31 13.22
N GLY A 34 50.27 -15.40 12.07
CA GLY A 34 49.64 -15.58 10.77
C GLY A 34 48.88 -16.91 10.59
N ASP A 35 49.12 -17.87 11.48
CA ASP A 35 48.48 -19.19 11.52
C ASP A 35 47.35 -19.26 12.59
N ALA A 36 47.05 -18.14 13.28
CA ALA A 36 46.00 -18.10 14.25
C ALA A 36 44.61 -18.31 13.60
N LEU A 37 43.82 -19.18 14.21
CA LEU A 37 42.45 -19.42 13.74
C LEU A 37 41.59 -18.17 13.92
N LEU A 38 40.93 -17.74 12.87
CA LEU A 38 39.99 -16.62 12.90
C LEU A 38 38.58 -17.13 13.20
N TYR A 39 37.98 -16.59 14.24
CA TYR A 39 36.60 -16.87 14.59
C TYR A 39 35.72 -15.68 14.23
N SER A 40 34.64 -15.94 13.51
CA SER A 40 33.64 -14.90 13.22
C SER A 40 32.73 -14.74 14.41
N LEU A 41 32.73 -13.55 14.99
CA LEU A 41 31.83 -13.17 16.07
C LEU A 41 30.77 -12.22 15.54
N PHE A 42 29.50 -12.48 15.83
CA PHE A 42 28.40 -11.60 15.50
C PHE A 42 27.48 -11.41 16.71
N ARG A 43 26.87 -10.23 16.74
CA ARG A 43 25.97 -9.89 17.84
C ARG A 43 24.68 -10.69 17.70
N ARG A 44 24.28 -11.38 18.78
CA ARG A 44 23.05 -12.21 18.81
C ARG A 44 21.81 -11.40 18.44
N ASP A 45 21.68 -10.18 18.98
CA ASP A 45 20.57 -9.25 18.75
C ASP A 45 20.95 -8.13 17.79
N ALA A 46 21.77 -8.44 16.75
CA ALA A 46 22.12 -7.48 15.73
C ALA A 46 20.86 -7.01 14.98
N PRO A 47 20.74 -5.69 14.71
CA PRO A 47 19.68 -5.20 13.86
C PRO A 47 19.83 -5.84 12.47
N PRO A 48 18.71 -6.12 11.79
CA PRO A 48 18.75 -6.63 10.42
C PRO A 48 19.49 -5.68 9.47
N ASP A 49 20.29 -6.24 8.58
CA ASP A 49 21.05 -5.53 7.56
C ASP A 49 20.52 -5.88 6.15
N PRO A 50 20.48 -4.95 5.18
CA PRO A 50 20.02 -5.26 3.83
C PRO A 50 20.76 -6.43 3.21
N CYS A 51 20.03 -7.40 2.66
CA CYS A 51 20.62 -8.54 1.98
C CYS A 51 21.31 -8.14 0.66
N PRO A 52 22.41 -8.81 0.27
CA PRO A 52 23.18 -8.47 -0.92
C PRO A 52 22.48 -8.78 -2.24
N PHE A 53 21.42 -9.59 -2.19
CA PHE A 53 20.65 -10.02 -3.36
C PHE A 53 19.24 -9.48 -3.34
N LYS A 54 18.68 -9.28 -4.54
CA LYS A 54 17.25 -8.98 -4.73
C LYS A 54 16.68 -9.97 -5.73
N GLY A 55 15.69 -10.75 -5.27
CA GLY A 55 14.96 -11.70 -6.13
C GLY A 55 13.99 -11.02 -7.11
N PRO A 56 13.41 -11.80 -8.03
CA PRO A 56 13.48 -13.25 -8.08
C PRO A 56 14.78 -13.78 -8.67
N LEU A 57 15.30 -14.84 -8.08
CA LEU A 57 16.50 -15.55 -8.53
C LEU A 57 16.21 -17.05 -8.59
N THR A 58 16.87 -17.76 -9.50
CA THR A 58 16.90 -19.23 -9.53
C THR A 58 18.28 -19.72 -9.13
N PHE A 59 18.36 -20.92 -8.56
CA PHE A 59 19.65 -21.50 -8.22
C PHE A 59 19.66 -23.02 -8.37
N SER A 60 20.83 -23.57 -8.67
CA SER A 60 21.19 -24.95 -8.42
C SER A 60 22.11 -25.02 -7.19
N TYR A 61 22.13 -26.15 -6.52
CA TYR A 61 22.98 -26.36 -5.34
C TYR A 61 23.64 -27.72 -5.34
N THR A 62 24.85 -27.78 -4.80
CA THR A 62 25.60 -28.99 -4.67
C THR A 62 25.56 -29.52 -3.25
N GLY A 63 25.18 -30.76 -3.09
CA GLY A 63 25.25 -31.52 -1.85
C GLY A 63 26.30 -32.65 -1.97
N SER A 64 26.32 -33.55 -1.01
CA SER A 64 27.26 -34.66 -0.94
C SER A 64 27.15 -35.68 -2.12
N HIS A 65 26.01 -35.70 -2.79
CA HIS A 65 25.72 -36.69 -3.85
C HIS A 65 25.57 -36.07 -5.25
N GLY A 66 25.93 -34.81 -5.45
CA GLY A 66 25.90 -34.18 -6.76
C GLY A 66 25.22 -32.82 -6.79
N GLU A 67 25.08 -32.24 -7.99
CA GLU A 67 24.41 -30.94 -8.20
C GLU A 67 22.92 -31.15 -8.50
N CYS A 68 22.05 -30.54 -7.68
CA CYS A 68 20.63 -30.47 -7.89
C CYS A 68 20.27 -29.20 -8.68
N SER A 69 19.81 -29.38 -9.91
CA SER A 69 19.49 -28.26 -10.82
C SER A 69 18.08 -28.32 -11.41
N THR A 70 17.44 -29.48 -11.40
CA THR A 70 16.11 -29.70 -11.98
C THR A 70 15.23 -30.54 -11.04
N PRO A 71 14.08 -30.01 -10.58
CA PRO A 71 13.55 -28.67 -10.83
C PRO A 71 14.40 -27.55 -10.18
N ALA A 72 14.37 -26.35 -10.78
CA ALA A 72 15.16 -25.22 -10.29
C ALA A 72 14.65 -24.74 -8.93
N SER A 73 15.54 -24.52 -8.00
CA SER A 73 15.29 -23.86 -6.72
C SER A 73 15.21 -22.35 -6.91
N THR A 74 14.55 -21.63 -5.99
CA THR A 74 14.34 -20.17 -6.11
C THR A 74 14.71 -19.41 -4.84
N ILE A 75 15.15 -18.15 -5.03
CA ILE A 75 15.32 -17.18 -3.96
C ILE A 75 14.39 -16.00 -4.24
N ASP A 76 13.46 -15.77 -3.35
CA ASP A 76 12.54 -14.64 -3.41
C ASP A 76 12.95 -13.57 -2.39
N SER A 77 12.83 -12.29 -2.78
CA SER A 77 12.95 -11.19 -1.82
C SER A 77 11.65 -11.05 -1.04
N CYS A 78 11.75 -11.05 0.29
CA CYS A 78 10.63 -10.69 1.15
C CYS A 78 10.30 -9.20 1.01
N THR A 79 9.30 -8.70 1.74
CA THR A 79 8.97 -7.27 1.76
C THR A 79 10.06 -6.44 2.44
N SER A 80 10.69 -6.97 3.50
CA SER A 80 11.88 -6.38 4.11
C SER A 80 13.11 -6.66 3.25
N ASP A 81 13.89 -5.63 2.96
CA ASP A 81 15.16 -5.76 2.20
C ASP A 81 16.23 -6.59 2.94
N SER A 82 16.03 -6.86 4.25
CA SER A 82 16.91 -7.71 5.07
C SER A 82 16.56 -9.19 5.06
N ARG A 83 15.53 -9.60 4.31
CA ARG A 83 15.05 -11.00 4.31
C ARG A 83 14.95 -11.58 2.92
N LEU A 84 15.37 -12.85 2.82
CA LEU A 84 15.27 -13.68 1.62
C LEU A 84 14.57 -14.99 1.95
N LEU A 85 13.79 -15.51 1.02
CA LEU A 85 13.19 -16.83 1.11
C LEU A 85 13.87 -17.76 0.10
N PHE A 86 14.60 -18.74 0.59
CA PHE A 86 15.19 -19.82 -0.20
C PHE A 86 14.19 -20.98 -0.28
N LYS A 87 13.78 -21.32 -1.49
CA LYS A 87 12.91 -22.48 -1.77
C LYS A 87 13.74 -23.53 -2.48
N TYR A 88 14.25 -24.49 -1.71
CA TYR A 88 14.96 -25.64 -2.22
C TYR A 88 13.98 -26.63 -2.85
N GLN A 89 14.30 -27.15 -4.01
CA GLN A 89 13.57 -28.23 -4.66
C GLN A 89 14.39 -29.52 -4.54
N ALA A 90 13.70 -30.63 -4.28
CA ALA A 90 14.31 -31.96 -4.37
C ALA A 90 14.52 -32.33 -5.83
N CYS A 91 15.67 -32.93 -6.13
CA CYS A 91 15.98 -33.46 -7.45
C CYS A 91 15.84 -34.97 -7.46
N PRO A 92 15.01 -35.55 -8.34
CA PRO A 92 14.79 -37.00 -8.39
C PRO A 92 16.09 -37.80 -8.61
N ASP A 93 17.02 -37.22 -9.37
CA ASP A 93 18.27 -37.90 -9.76
C ASP A 93 19.41 -37.71 -8.74
N VAL A 94 19.17 -36.93 -7.64
CA VAL A 94 20.21 -36.64 -6.64
C VAL A 94 19.72 -37.06 -5.26
N GLN A 95 20.25 -38.14 -4.74
CA GLN A 95 19.86 -38.65 -3.43
C GLN A 95 20.20 -37.67 -2.32
N GLY A 96 19.38 -37.67 -1.26
CA GLY A 96 19.55 -36.80 -0.09
C GLY A 96 19.14 -35.33 -0.33
N THR A 97 18.47 -35.05 -1.45
CA THR A 97 17.87 -33.72 -1.68
C THR A 97 16.42 -33.71 -1.19
N GLU A 98 16.04 -32.60 -0.53
CA GLU A 98 14.69 -32.42 0.00
C GLU A 98 14.14 -31.03 -0.36
N SER A 99 12.85 -31.00 -0.68
CA SER A 99 12.15 -29.74 -0.85
C SER A 99 11.95 -29.06 0.52
N SER A 100 12.43 -27.84 0.65
CA SER A 100 12.33 -27.08 1.90
C SER A 100 12.34 -25.58 1.64
N GLU A 101 11.70 -24.84 2.55
CA GLU A 101 11.73 -23.39 2.54
C GLU A 101 12.51 -22.89 3.76
N VAL A 102 13.45 -21.98 3.52
CA VAL A 102 14.29 -21.38 4.56
C VAL A 102 14.26 -19.86 4.40
N GLU A 103 13.70 -19.18 5.39
CA GLU A 103 13.82 -17.74 5.47
C GLU A 103 15.17 -17.37 6.08
N VAL A 104 15.91 -16.50 5.39
CA VAL A 104 17.22 -15.99 5.80
C VAL A 104 17.09 -14.49 6.09
N GLU A 105 17.39 -14.08 7.31
CA GLU A 105 17.49 -12.68 7.71
C GLU A 105 18.95 -12.28 7.79
N CYS A 106 19.36 -11.34 6.93
CA CYS A 106 20.74 -10.84 6.88
C CYS A 106 21.01 -9.93 8.09
N ILE A 107 22.12 -10.16 8.79
CA ILE A 107 22.48 -9.44 10.02
C ILE A 107 23.82 -8.72 9.97
N GLY A 108 24.58 -8.90 8.89
CA GLY A 108 25.83 -8.21 8.66
C GLY A 108 26.50 -8.69 7.40
N HIS A 109 27.31 -7.83 6.79
CA HIS A 109 28.09 -8.15 5.60
C HIS A 109 29.46 -7.47 5.63
N TRP A 110 30.45 -8.09 4.98
CA TRP A 110 31.77 -7.52 4.79
C TRP A 110 32.40 -8.01 3.49
N LYS A 111 33.56 -7.48 3.15
CA LYS A 111 34.34 -7.86 1.99
C LYS A 111 35.77 -8.14 2.38
N GLU A 112 36.33 -9.23 1.87
CA GLU A 112 37.71 -9.63 2.05
C GLU A 112 38.30 -10.00 0.67
N GLY A 113 39.26 -9.22 0.20
CA GLY A 113 39.78 -9.38 -1.17
C GLY A 113 38.68 -9.22 -2.21
N SER A 114 38.49 -10.24 -3.06
CA SER A 114 37.42 -10.32 -4.06
C SER A 114 36.13 -10.91 -3.50
N THR A 115 36.23 -11.71 -2.43
CA THR A 115 35.11 -12.41 -1.82
C THR A 115 34.30 -11.49 -0.93
N ARG A 116 33.00 -11.64 -0.97
CA ARG A 116 32.04 -10.92 -0.12
C ARG A 116 31.34 -11.91 0.78
N TYR A 117 31.12 -11.50 2.02
CA TYR A 117 30.50 -12.34 3.03
C TYR A 117 29.23 -11.67 3.54
N PHE A 118 28.27 -12.49 3.96
CA PHE A 118 27.20 -12.05 4.84
C PHE A 118 26.86 -13.17 5.82
N VAL A 119 26.35 -12.77 6.98
CA VAL A 119 25.80 -13.69 7.98
C VAL A 119 24.29 -13.62 7.93
N GLY A 120 23.66 -14.77 7.84
CA GLY A 120 22.22 -14.93 7.82
C GLY A 120 21.72 -15.67 9.03
N ARG A 121 20.67 -15.14 9.67
CA ARG A 121 19.90 -15.82 10.67
C ARG A 121 18.78 -16.60 9.98
N LEU A 122 18.81 -17.92 10.10
CA LEU A 122 17.81 -18.81 9.50
C LEU A 122 16.56 -18.84 10.38
N LYS A 123 15.41 -18.70 9.77
CA LYS A 123 14.10 -18.91 10.39
C LYS A 123 13.45 -20.13 9.75
N GLY A 124 13.18 -21.14 10.55
CA GLY A 124 12.58 -22.39 10.07
C GLY A 124 12.36 -23.38 11.20
N ARG A 125 11.56 -24.42 10.93
CA ARG A 125 11.20 -25.43 11.94
C ARG A 125 12.41 -26.26 12.43
N ARG A 126 13.50 -26.33 11.66
CA ARG A 126 14.69 -27.13 11.97
C ARG A 126 15.76 -26.36 12.77
N ALA A 127 15.63 -25.04 12.92
CA ALA A 127 16.58 -24.22 13.66
C ALA A 127 16.23 -24.22 15.16
N VAL A 128 16.62 -25.27 15.88
CA VAL A 128 16.30 -25.45 17.29
C VAL A 128 17.34 -24.78 18.18
N THR A 129 18.61 -24.92 17.86
CA THR A 129 19.73 -24.34 18.62
C THR A 129 20.21 -23.03 17.97
N ASP A 130 21.01 -22.25 18.70
CA ASP A 130 21.65 -21.06 18.12
C ASP A 130 22.64 -21.45 17.01
N GLU A 131 23.31 -22.59 17.11
CA GLU A 131 24.16 -23.17 16.07
C GLU A 131 23.39 -23.42 14.77
N ASP A 132 22.15 -23.93 14.87
CA ASP A 132 21.32 -24.18 13.70
C ASP A 132 20.78 -22.90 13.04
N ARG A 133 20.72 -21.81 13.81
CA ARG A 133 20.09 -20.55 13.38
C ARG A 133 20.99 -19.66 12.54
N TYR A 134 22.30 -19.79 12.61
CA TYR A 134 23.20 -18.88 11.92
C TYR A 134 24.00 -19.62 10.86
N ARG A 135 24.23 -18.94 9.73
CA ARG A 135 25.12 -19.43 8.65
C ARG A 135 25.90 -18.26 8.09
N CYS A 136 27.15 -18.55 7.75
CA CYS A 136 28.00 -17.67 7.00
C CYS A 136 27.91 -18.00 5.51
N PHE A 137 27.83 -16.98 4.69
CA PHE A 137 27.76 -17.09 3.23
C PHE A 137 28.88 -16.28 2.61
N ALA A 138 29.68 -16.93 1.76
CA ALA A 138 30.62 -16.25 0.87
C ALA A 138 30.02 -16.18 -0.53
N TRP A 139 30.14 -15.06 -1.21
CA TRP A 139 29.57 -14.89 -2.54
C TRP A 139 30.40 -13.97 -3.42
N GLU A 140 30.29 -14.17 -4.72
CA GLU A 140 30.86 -13.29 -5.72
C GLU A 140 30.00 -13.19 -6.96
N ARG A 141 30.22 -12.14 -7.76
CA ARG A 141 29.55 -11.92 -9.04
C ARG A 141 30.39 -12.55 -10.15
N VAL A 142 29.74 -13.33 -10.99
CA VAL A 142 30.37 -13.95 -12.16
C VAL A 142 29.66 -13.42 -13.40
N ARG A 143 30.42 -12.91 -14.36
CA ARG A 143 29.87 -12.59 -15.70
C ARG A 143 29.81 -13.88 -16.50
N ASN A 144 28.66 -14.17 -17.07
CA ASN A 144 28.54 -15.29 -18.01
C ASN A 144 28.70 -14.81 -19.47
N ASP A 145 28.81 -15.76 -20.40
CA ASP A 145 28.98 -15.50 -21.83
C ASP A 145 27.86 -14.69 -22.47
N LYS A 146 26.69 -14.64 -21.85
CA LYS A 146 25.52 -13.84 -22.27
C LYS A 146 25.47 -12.44 -21.64
N ASN A 147 26.57 -11.99 -21.02
CA ASN A 147 26.69 -10.72 -20.31
C ASN A 147 25.65 -10.53 -19.17
N SER A 148 25.01 -11.62 -18.70
CA SER A 148 24.16 -11.61 -17.53
C SER A 148 24.98 -11.79 -16.26
N LEU A 149 24.51 -11.15 -15.18
CA LEU A 149 25.13 -11.26 -13.85
C LEU A 149 24.60 -12.52 -13.17
N ASP A 150 25.47 -13.52 -13.05
CA ASP A 150 25.28 -14.68 -12.21
C ASP A 150 26.03 -14.50 -10.88
N TYR A 151 25.69 -15.30 -9.89
CA TYR A 151 26.39 -15.29 -8.62
C TYR A 151 26.81 -16.71 -8.26
N ARG A 152 27.95 -16.81 -7.62
CA ARG A 152 28.40 -18.02 -6.90
C ARG A 152 28.26 -17.73 -5.43
N MET A 153 27.84 -18.71 -4.67
CA MET A 153 27.66 -18.58 -3.23
C MET A 153 27.99 -19.92 -2.55
N ALA A 154 28.76 -19.85 -1.51
CA ALA A 154 29.06 -20.97 -0.61
C ALA A 154 28.41 -20.65 0.75
N GLN A 155 27.89 -21.69 1.39
CA GLN A 155 27.27 -21.63 2.72
C GLN A 155 28.07 -22.48 3.69
N SER A 156 28.29 -21.98 4.92
CA SER A 156 28.92 -22.76 5.98
C SER A 156 28.00 -23.91 6.48
N GLY A 157 28.63 -24.95 7.04
CA GLY A 157 27.90 -26.06 7.65
C GLY A 157 27.33 -25.74 9.03
N ASP A 158 27.95 -24.79 9.72
CA ASP A 158 27.66 -24.39 11.08
C ASP A 158 27.49 -22.87 11.24
N ALA A 159 27.42 -22.37 12.45
CA ALA A 159 27.29 -20.95 12.75
C ALA A 159 28.56 -20.14 12.55
N THR A 160 29.68 -20.75 12.15
CA THR A 160 30.95 -20.08 11.89
C THR A 160 31.18 -19.82 10.41
N CYS A 161 32.22 -19.03 10.07
CA CYS A 161 32.66 -18.91 8.70
C CYS A 161 33.84 -19.89 8.37
N ASN A 162 34.15 -20.83 9.25
CA ASN A 162 35.15 -21.84 9.02
C ASN A 162 34.74 -22.72 7.84
N GLY A 163 35.71 -23.06 6.97
CA GLY A 163 35.45 -23.85 5.79
C GLY A 163 34.74 -23.11 4.64
N VAL A 164 34.54 -21.79 4.77
CA VAL A 164 34.01 -20.93 3.70
C VAL A 164 35.04 -19.85 3.35
N PHE A 165 36.04 -20.23 2.55
CA PHE A 165 37.14 -19.33 2.15
C PHE A 165 36.90 -18.65 0.81
N SER A 166 35.97 -19.17 0.02
CA SER A 166 35.60 -18.64 -1.29
C SER A 166 34.13 -18.88 -1.60
N ALA A 167 33.64 -18.28 -2.66
CA ALA A 167 32.27 -18.50 -3.14
C ALA A 167 32.05 -19.89 -3.79
N TYR A 168 33.10 -20.71 -3.88
CA TYR A 168 33.08 -22.04 -4.50
C TYR A 168 33.26 -23.17 -3.50
N ASP A 169 33.64 -22.85 -2.28
CA ASP A 169 34.04 -23.85 -1.29
C ASP A 169 33.27 -23.64 0.03
N GLY A 170 32.38 -24.57 0.33
CA GLY A 170 31.53 -24.57 1.52
C GLY A 170 30.75 -25.86 1.65
N ALA A 171 30.05 -26.02 2.77
CA ALA A 171 29.22 -27.20 3.00
C ALA A 171 28.06 -27.31 1.98
N LYS A 172 27.62 -26.19 1.43
CA LYS A 172 26.67 -26.13 0.32
C LYS A 172 27.08 -25.02 -0.64
N ASN A 173 27.23 -25.38 -1.92
CA ASN A 173 27.60 -24.44 -2.97
C ASN A 173 26.38 -24.16 -3.87
N LEU A 174 26.13 -22.89 -4.14
CA LEU A 174 25.00 -22.46 -4.94
C LEU A 174 25.46 -21.72 -6.19
N ARG A 175 24.82 -22.02 -7.30
CA ARG A 175 24.96 -21.31 -8.56
C ARG A 175 23.68 -20.54 -8.82
N ILE A 176 23.73 -19.23 -8.64
CA ILE A 176 22.54 -18.36 -8.64
C ILE A 176 22.48 -17.59 -9.95
N ARG A 177 21.29 -17.55 -10.55
CA ARG A 177 21.00 -16.81 -11.78
C ARG A 177 19.83 -15.87 -11.57
N LYS A 178 19.82 -14.75 -12.26
CA LYS A 178 18.68 -13.85 -12.26
C LYS A 178 17.50 -14.53 -12.98
N ALA A 179 16.40 -14.70 -12.30
CA ALA A 179 15.14 -15.11 -12.91
C ALA A 179 14.51 -13.95 -13.67
N GLY A 180 13.53 -14.23 -14.52
CA GLY A 180 12.69 -13.20 -15.14
C GLY A 180 12.04 -12.33 -14.09
N SER A 181 11.90 -11.03 -14.36
CA SER A 181 11.18 -10.11 -13.48
C SER A 181 9.70 -10.49 -13.43
N TYR A 182 9.09 -10.38 -12.25
CA TYR A 182 7.62 -10.41 -12.13
C TYR A 182 6.96 -9.19 -12.80
N SER A 183 7.71 -8.11 -13.04
CA SER A 183 7.20 -6.91 -13.68
C SER A 183 7.04 -7.14 -15.18
N GLY A 184 5.79 -7.23 -15.64
CA GLY A 184 5.41 -7.37 -17.06
C GLY A 184 4.52 -6.23 -17.53
N CYS A 185 4.14 -5.30 -16.65
CA CYS A 185 3.27 -4.16 -16.96
C CYS A 185 3.54 -2.98 -16.03
N GLU A 186 2.91 -1.84 -16.32
CA GLU A 186 2.96 -0.63 -15.49
C GLU A 186 1.55 -0.24 -15.05
N PHE A 187 1.46 0.30 -13.82
CA PHE A 187 0.21 0.91 -13.38
C PHE A 187 -0.10 2.17 -14.20
N PRO A 188 -1.38 2.45 -14.48
CA PRO A 188 -1.75 3.58 -15.34
C PRO A 188 -1.31 4.92 -14.74
N SER A 189 -1.09 5.90 -15.60
CA SER A 189 -0.60 7.23 -15.21
C SER A 189 -1.44 7.86 -14.10
N TRP A 190 -2.77 7.71 -14.15
CA TRP A 190 -3.67 8.27 -13.14
C TRP A 190 -3.56 7.58 -11.75
N VAL A 191 -2.97 6.37 -11.64
CA VAL A 191 -2.55 5.76 -10.37
C VAL A 191 -1.15 6.25 -9.99
N ALA A 192 -0.24 6.35 -10.96
CA ALA A 192 1.16 6.62 -10.74
C ALA A 192 1.47 8.11 -10.43
N THR A 193 0.68 9.04 -10.96
CA THR A 193 0.92 10.50 -10.86
C THR A 193 1.01 10.98 -9.41
N HIS A 194 0.14 10.50 -8.55
CA HIS A 194 0.11 10.95 -7.15
C HIS A 194 1.13 10.26 -6.25
N ARG A 195 1.88 9.29 -6.75
CA ARG A 195 2.93 8.57 -6.01
C ARG A 195 2.51 7.93 -4.69
N ARG A 196 1.58 8.54 -3.94
CA ARG A 196 1.09 8.05 -2.65
C ARG A 196 -0.41 8.21 -2.53
N TRP A 197 -1.06 7.14 -2.11
CA TRP A 197 -2.49 7.03 -1.86
C TRP A 197 -2.75 6.61 -0.41
N HIS A 198 -3.85 7.04 0.15
CA HIS A 198 -4.26 6.69 1.52
C HIS A 198 -5.68 6.15 1.52
N ALA A 199 -5.94 5.11 2.29
CA ALA A 199 -7.29 4.71 2.63
C ALA A 199 -7.99 5.84 3.40
N LEU A 200 -9.32 5.84 3.41
CA LEU A 200 -10.08 6.93 4.05
C LEU A 200 -9.76 7.05 5.54
N ASP A 201 -9.63 5.93 6.24
CA ASP A 201 -9.27 5.85 7.66
C ASP A 201 -7.79 6.13 7.96
N LYS A 202 -6.98 6.37 6.91
CA LYS A 202 -5.52 6.52 6.99
C LYS A 202 -4.77 5.34 7.61
N GLY A 203 -5.44 4.25 7.94
CA GLY A 203 -4.82 3.04 8.49
C GLY A 203 -3.87 2.37 7.52
N VAL A 204 -4.05 2.62 6.21
CA VAL A 204 -3.23 2.05 5.15
C VAL A 204 -2.84 3.13 4.14
N SER A 205 -1.57 3.12 3.74
CA SER A 205 -1.06 3.94 2.64
C SER A 205 -0.38 3.09 1.57
N TYR A 206 -0.51 3.51 0.32
CA TYR A 206 0.06 2.87 -0.86
C TYR A 206 1.04 3.82 -1.53
N SER A 207 2.26 3.38 -1.80
CA SER A 207 3.26 4.14 -2.55
C SER A 207 3.61 3.46 -3.86
N VAL A 208 3.60 4.23 -4.95
CA VAL A 208 4.01 3.76 -6.28
C VAL A 208 5.52 3.95 -6.44
N THR A 209 6.23 2.88 -6.77
CA THR A 209 7.69 2.84 -6.88
C THR A 209 8.15 2.06 -8.11
N HIS A 210 9.46 2.07 -8.40
CA HIS A 210 10.09 1.30 -9.45
C HIS A 210 9.41 1.43 -10.83
N HIS A 211 9.54 2.60 -11.43
CA HIS A 211 9.03 2.86 -12.79
C HIS A 211 7.54 2.51 -12.96
N ASN A 212 6.72 2.82 -11.96
CA ASN A 212 5.28 2.57 -11.93
C ASN A 212 4.86 1.09 -11.99
N THR A 213 5.75 0.17 -11.68
CA THR A 213 5.48 -1.27 -11.72
C THR A 213 5.15 -1.88 -10.38
N THR A 214 5.41 -1.14 -9.29
CA THR A 214 5.32 -1.67 -7.92
C THR A 214 4.51 -0.74 -7.03
N LEU A 215 3.56 -1.31 -6.29
CA LEU A 215 2.86 -0.69 -5.17
C LEU A 215 3.38 -1.28 -3.86
N ARG A 216 3.78 -0.43 -2.93
CA ARG A 216 4.09 -0.81 -1.55
C ARG A 216 2.99 -0.32 -0.63
N LEU A 217 2.52 -1.22 0.20
CA LEU A 217 1.50 -1.03 1.20
C LEU A 217 2.17 -0.86 2.56
N HIS A 218 1.80 0.20 3.27
CA HIS A 218 2.28 0.46 4.61
C HIS A 218 1.08 0.61 5.54
N HIS A 219 1.08 -0.14 6.64
CA HIS A 219 0.11 0.04 7.72
C HIS A 219 0.61 1.11 8.67
N SER A 220 -0.23 2.11 8.96
CA SER A 220 0.09 3.13 9.96
C SER A 220 -0.45 2.71 11.33
N HIS A 221 0.35 3.01 12.38
CA HIS A 221 -0.10 2.83 13.75
C HIS A 221 -1.24 3.79 14.08
N GLY A 222 -2.27 3.30 14.78
CA GLY A 222 -3.26 4.12 15.43
C GLY A 222 -4.68 4.07 14.87
N SER A 223 -4.96 3.37 13.78
CA SER A 223 -6.35 3.18 13.35
C SER A 223 -6.95 1.92 13.98
N ARG A 224 -7.12 1.94 15.31
CA ARG A 224 -8.13 1.07 15.93
C ARG A 224 -9.50 1.68 15.62
N ASN A 225 -10.43 0.83 15.20
CA ASN A 225 -11.84 1.06 14.92
C ASN A 225 -12.48 2.11 15.86
N GLN A 226 -12.23 3.37 15.61
CA GLN A 226 -13.06 4.39 16.25
C GLN A 226 -14.40 4.37 15.53
N PRO A 227 -15.52 4.20 16.26
CA PRO A 227 -16.83 4.32 15.67
C PRO A 227 -16.95 5.72 15.05
N LEU A 228 -17.62 5.82 13.90
CA LEU A 228 -17.90 7.07 13.24
C LEU A 228 -18.91 7.86 14.12
N THR A 229 -18.43 8.41 15.22
CA THR A 229 -19.16 9.42 15.97
C THR A 229 -18.85 10.75 15.32
N LEU A 230 -19.85 11.46 14.85
CA LEU A 230 -19.73 12.84 14.35
C LEU A 230 -19.32 13.81 15.48
N GLY A 231 -18.32 13.47 16.26
CA GLY A 231 -17.72 14.34 17.28
C GLY A 231 -18.50 14.46 18.60
N LEU A 232 -19.35 13.50 18.96
CA LEU A 232 -20.27 13.62 20.11
C LEU A 232 -19.78 13.03 21.45
N THR A 233 -18.63 12.34 21.49
CA THR A 233 -18.05 11.86 22.76
C THR A 233 -16.56 12.13 22.81
N GLN A 234 -16.17 13.05 23.69
CA GLN A 234 -14.80 13.17 24.19
C GLN A 234 -14.64 12.13 25.32
N GLU A 235 -14.15 10.94 24.99
CA GLU A 235 -13.59 10.05 25.99
C GLU A 235 -12.08 10.31 26.11
N LYS A 236 -11.63 10.59 27.34
CA LYS A 236 -10.22 10.74 27.71
C LYS A 236 -9.52 9.42 27.40
N GLU A 237 -8.55 9.45 26.50
CA GLU A 237 -7.61 8.35 26.28
C GLU A 237 -6.61 8.29 27.44
N GLU A 238 -6.62 7.21 28.19
CA GLU A 238 -5.50 6.78 29.02
C GLU A 238 -4.42 6.17 28.09
N GLU A 239 -3.23 6.74 28.14
CA GLU A 239 -2.04 6.29 27.40
C GLU A 239 -1.63 4.89 27.91
N PRO A 240 -1.57 3.83 27.07
CA PRO A 240 -0.99 2.56 27.50
C PRO A 240 0.54 2.59 27.39
N GLU A 241 1.19 2.17 28.46
CA GLU A 241 2.62 2.00 28.61
C GLU A 241 3.30 1.33 27.41
N ARG A 242 4.44 1.92 27.04
CA ARG A 242 5.35 1.43 26.00
C ARG A 242 6.03 0.13 26.40
N THR A 243 5.52 -0.99 25.93
CA THR A 243 6.33 -2.21 25.80
C THR A 243 6.88 -2.25 24.37
N GLY A 244 8.22 -2.28 24.28
CA GLY A 244 8.96 -2.15 23.03
C GLY A 244 8.83 -3.33 22.06
N MET A 245 7.73 -3.40 21.35
CA MET A 245 7.57 -4.22 20.15
C MET A 245 7.30 -3.29 18.97
N ASN A 246 8.07 -3.46 17.89
CA ASN A 246 7.88 -2.75 16.62
C ASN A 246 6.46 -2.98 16.11
N PRO A 247 5.65 -1.95 16.06
CA PRO A 247 4.20 -2.06 15.86
C PRO A 247 3.77 -1.82 14.40
N THR A 248 4.63 -2.07 13.41
CA THR A 248 4.26 -2.03 11.99
C THR A 248 3.72 -3.39 11.57
N GLY A 249 2.46 -3.43 11.14
CA GLY A 249 1.89 -4.59 10.44
C GLY A 249 2.78 -4.96 9.24
N PRO A 250 2.70 -6.20 8.74
CA PRO A 250 3.57 -6.66 7.67
C PRO A 250 3.39 -5.76 6.44
N GLU A 251 4.49 -5.20 5.95
CA GLU A 251 4.51 -4.48 4.68
C GLU A 251 4.11 -5.43 3.55
N GLU A 252 3.29 -4.95 2.62
CA GLU A 252 2.97 -5.68 1.39
C GLU A 252 3.57 -4.99 0.16
N ARG A 253 3.94 -5.81 -0.82
CA ARG A 253 4.45 -5.36 -2.11
C ARG A 253 3.67 -6.02 -3.23
N LEU A 254 3.06 -5.21 -4.10
CA LEU A 254 2.36 -5.66 -5.29
C LEU A 254 3.16 -5.24 -6.54
N VAL A 255 3.51 -6.19 -7.36
CA VAL A 255 4.22 -5.97 -8.63
C VAL A 255 3.27 -6.25 -9.79
N CYS A 256 3.13 -5.29 -10.72
CA CYS A 256 2.33 -5.47 -11.93
C CYS A 256 2.93 -6.57 -12.80
N THR A 257 2.22 -7.68 -12.99
CA THR A 257 2.72 -8.83 -13.76
C THR A 257 2.11 -8.88 -15.15
N GLN A 258 0.81 -8.68 -15.25
CA GLN A 258 0.08 -8.71 -16.51
C GLN A 258 -1.13 -7.76 -16.48
N GLU A 259 -1.28 -6.94 -17.52
CA GLU A 259 -2.51 -6.20 -17.79
C GLU A 259 -3.49 -7.14 -18.51
N ARG A 260 -4.71 -7.28 -17.99
CA ARG A 260 -5.76 -8.14 -18.56
C ARG A 260 -6.77 -7.34 -19.38
N GLU A 261 -7.28 -6.27 -18.81
CA GLU A 261 -8.32 -5.44 -19.39
C GLU A 261 -8.06 -3.98 -19.05
N LYS A 262 -8.28 -3.07 -20.00
CA LYS A 262 -8.08 -1.65 -19.81
C LYS A 262 -9.16 -0.84 -20.53
N THR A 263 -9.76 0.06 -19.76
CA THR A 263 -10.64 1.11 -20.28
C THR A 263 -10.12 2.48 -19.79
N SER A 264 -10.78 3.57 -20.17
CA SER A 264 -10.41 4.91 -19.70
C SER A 264 -10.56 5.11 -18.18
N SER A 265 -11.46 4.35 -17.55
CA SER A 265 -11.80 4.50 -16.12
C SER A 265 -11.55 3.24 -15.27
N ARG A 266 -11.23 2.10 -15.90
CA ARG A 266 -11.03 0.82 -15.20
C ARG A 266 -9.87 0.06 -15.83
N VAL A 267 -9.03 -0.56 -14.99
CA VAL A 267 -7.96 -1.44 -15.44
C VAL A 267 -7.88 -2.66 -14.52
N THR A 268 -7.75 -3.84 -15.12
CA THR A 268 -7.61 -5.12 -14.41
C THR A 268 -6.20 -5.67 -14.62
N PHE A 269 -5.54 -6.03 -13.51
CA PHE A 269 -4.20 -6.59 -13.50
C PHE A 269 -4.15 -7.93 -12.78
N VAL A 270 -3.25 -8.79 -13.22
CA VAL A 270 -2.64 -9.80 -12.36
C VAL A 270 -1.43 -9.17 -11.71
N THR A 271 -1.40 -9.14 -10.39
CA THR A 271 -0.29 -8.60 -9.59
C THR A 271 0.35 -9.69 -8.76
N HIS A 272 1.69 -9.72 -8.72
CA HIS A 272 2.44 -10.57 -7.80
C HIS A 272 2.49 -9.86 -6.44
N VAL A 273 1.85 -10.44 -5.45
CA VAL A 273 1.80 -9.92 -4.08
C VAL A 273 2.80 -10.64 -3.19
N THR A 274 3.51 -9.89 -2.36
CA THR A 274 4.41 -10.42 -1.32
C THR A 274 4.05 -9.76 0.00
N THR A 275 3.78 -10.57 1.03
CA THR A 275 3.50 -10.14 2.41
C THR A 275 4.47 -10.86 3.33
N GLY A 276 5.37 -10.14 3.99
CA GLY A 276 6.50 -10.78 4.67
C GLY A 276 7.35 -11.53 3.66
N CYS A 277 7.47 -12.84 3.80
CA CYS A 277 8.15 -13.73 2.84
C CYS A 277 7.17 -14.62 2.03
N THR A 278 5.86 -14.54 2.29
CA THR A 278 4.87 -15.29 1.53
C THR A 278 4.49 -14.54 0.27
N SER A 279 4.50 -15.20 -0.88
CA SER A 279 4.16 -14.60 -2.17
C SER A 279 3.11 -15.39 -2.92
N GLY A 280 2.48 -14.76 -3.91
CA GLY A 280 1.50 -15.35 -4.82
C GLY A 280 0.96 -14.31 -5.80
N PHE A 281 -0.08 -14.68 -6.52
CA PHE A 281 -0.72 -13.81 -7.51
C PHE A 281 -2.13 -13.47 -7.07
N ILE A 282 -2.55 -12.23 -7.29
CA ILE A 282 -3.93 -11.77 -7.05
C ILE A 282 -4.43 -10.99 -8.26
N CYS A 283 -5.74 -11.05 -8.49
CA CYS A 283 -6.41 -10.11 -9.37
C CYS A 283 -6.55 -8.76 -8.68
N THR A 284 -6.16 -7.68 -9.33
CA THR A 284 -6.29 -6.33 -8.82
C THR A 284 -6.97 -5.45 -9.85
N VAL A 285 -8.08 -4.82 -9.48
CA VAL A 285 -8.80 -3.90 -10.36
C VAL A 285 -8.75 -2.50 -9.78
N PHE A 286 -8.37 -1.53 -10.60
CA PHE A 286 -8.42 -0.12 -10.27
C PHE A 286 -9.53 0.58 -11.02
N TYR A 287 -10.23 1.47 -10.33
CA TYR A 287 -11.27 2.34 -10.88
C TYR A 287 -10.86 3.80 -10.68
N ARG A 288 -10.83 4.57 -11.74
CA ARG A 288 -10.65 6.02 -11.69
C ARG A 288 -12.00 6.66 -11.38
N ARG A 289 -12.10 7.36 -10.24
CA ARG A 289 -13.35 8.02 -9.80
C ARG A 289 -13.29 9.53 -10.01
N ASP A 290 -12.22 10.14 -9.56
CA ASP A 290 -11.91 11.57 -9.75
C ASP A 290 -10.38 11.73 -9.91
N GLY A 291 -9.89 12.94 -10.17
CA GLY A 291 -8.45 13.19 -10.29
C GLY A 291 -7.63 12.76 -9.05
N HIS A 292 -8.21 12.83 -7.87
CA HIS A 292 -7.58 12.51 -6.59
C HIS A 292 -8.23 11.33 -5.84
N ILE A 293 -9.13 10.60 -6.49
CA ILE A 293 -9.87 9.47 -5.90
C ILE A 293 -9.82 8.29 -6.86
N ILE A 294 -9.37 7.16 -6.35
CA ILE A 294 -9.43 5.86 -7.01
C ILE A 294 -10.05 4.84 -6.07
N GLU A 295 -10.59 3.78 -6.65
CA GLU A 295 -10.99 2.61 -5.90
C GLU A 295 -10.23 1.40 -6.41
N MET A 296 -10.00 0.44 -5.51
CA MET A 296 -9.31 -0.80 -5.79
C MET A 296 -10.12 -1.97 -5.26
N GLN A 297 -10.18 -3.05 -6.04
CA GLN A 297 -10.67 -4.36 -5.61
C GLN A 297 -9.55 -5.37 -5.77
N GLN A 298 -9.48 -6.34 -4.86
CA GLN A 298 -8.48 -7.40 -4.87
C GLN A 298 -9.14 -8.75 -4.65
N GLY A 299 -8.61 -9.77 -5.35
CA GLY A 299 -9.03 -11.15 -5.21
C GLY A 299 -8.27 -11.91 -4.12
N SER A 300 -8.55 -13.20 -4.01
CA SER A 300 -7.79 -14.12 -3.16
C SER A 300 -6.43 -14.46 -3.79
N ARG A 301 -5.47 -14.86 -2.95
CA ARG A 301 -4.13 -15.22 -3.39
C ARG A 301 -4.11 -16.61 -4.01
N THR A 302 -3.44 -16.72 -5.17
CA THR A 302 -3.21 -17.96 -5.91
C THR A 302 -1.73 -18.22 -6.10
N PHE A 303 -1.36 -19.47 -6.41
CA PHE A 303 0.03 -19.82 -6.71
C PHE A 303 0.40 -19.53 -8.19
N ARG A 304 -0.58 -19.56 -9.09
CA ARG A 304 -0.39 -19.38 -10.53
C ARG A 304 -1.02 -18.08 -10.99
N ALA A 305 -0.31 -17.34 -11.83
CA ALA A 305 -0.79 -16.07 -12.39
C ALA A 305 -2.07 -16.21 -13.23
N VAL A 306 -2.24 -17.35 -13.90
CA VAL A 306 -3.39 -17.60 -14.76
C VAL A 306 -4.70 -17.70 -13.99
N ASP A 307 -4.64 -18.23 -12.77
CA ASP A 307 -5.83 -18.50 -11.93
C ASP A 307 -6.31 -17.24 -11.18
N ALA A 308 -5.45 -16.22 -11.05
CA ALA A 308 -5.67 -15.09 -10.16
C ALA A 308 -6.97 -14.30 -10.42
N CYS A 309 -7.37 -14.16 -11.70
CA CYS A 309 -8.57 -13.43 -12.09
C CYS A 309 -9.74 -14.34 -12.48
N GLU A 310 -9.63 -15.65 -12.24
CA GLU A 310 -10.74 -16.58 -12.45
C GLU A 310 -11.87 -16.35 -11.42
N PRO A 311 -13.14 -16.65 -11.77
CA PRO A 311 -14.31 -16.36 -10.93
C PRO A 311 -14.25 -16.96 -9.51
N GLU A 312 -13.51 -18.08 -9.32
CA GLU A 312 -13.29 -18.71 -8.02
C GLU A 312 -12.42 -17.85 -7.07
N HIS A 313 -11.52 -17.05 -7.62
CA HIS A 313 -10.55 -16.26 -6.88
C HIS A 313 -10.87 -14.77 -6.89
N PHE A 314 -11.62 -14.30 -7.88
CA PHE A 314 -11.98 -12.89 -8.00
C PHE A 314 -13.33 -12.69 -8.68
N ASN A 315 -14.25 -11.98 -8.01
CA ASN A 315 -15.52 -11.56 -8.58
C ASN A 315 -15.79 -10.09 -8.24
N THR A 316 -15.87 -9.25 -9.26
CA THR A 316 -16.09 -7.80 -9.12
C THR A 316 -17.39 -7.45 -8.38
N SER A 317 -18.41 -8.33 -8.45
CA SER A 317 -19.70 -8.10 -7.78
C SER A 317 -19.64 -8.33 -6.26
N THR A 318 -18.68 -9.14 -5.78
CA THR A 318 -18.57 -9.54 -4.37
C THR A 318 -17.35 -8.98 -3.67
N ALA A 319 -16.26 -8.74 -4.41
CA ALA A 319 -15.03 -8.18 -3.85
C ALA A 319 -15.26 -6.78 -3.28
N PRO A 320 -14.79 -6.49 -2.07
CA PRO A 320 -14.95 -5.18 -1.45
C PRO A 320 -14.16 -4.12 -2.20
N HIS A 321 -14.69 -2.90 -2.24
CA HIS A 321 -13.98 -1.74 -2.75
C HIS A 321 -13.17 -1.09 -1.63
N THR A 322 -11.89 -0.84 -1.88
CA THR A 322 -11.03 0.01 -1.05
C THR A 322 -10.96 1.38 -1.71
N THR A 323 -11.51 2.40 -1.06
CA THR A 323 -11.49 3.78 -1.57
C THR A 323 -10.21 4.47 -1.12
N LEU A 324 -9.46 5.01 -2.08
CA LEU A 324 -8.17 5.63 -1.88
C LEU A 324 -8.20 7.09 -2.33
N THR A 325 -7.59 7.96 -1.54
CA THR A 325 -7.39 9.38 -1.86
C THR A 325 -5.90 9.69 -1.95
N SER A 326 -5.52 10.62 -2.80
CA SER A 326 -4.15 11.14 -2.83
C SER A 326 -3.77 11.81 -1.49
N SER A 327 -2.49 12.04 -1.26
CA SER A 327 -2.00 12.70 -0.02
C SER A 327 -2.57 14.10 0.16
N THR A 328 -2.72 14.84 -0.93
CA THR A 328 -3.23 16.22 -0.97
C THR A 328 -4.39 16.31 -1.96
N PRO A 329 -5.59 15.82 -1.58
CA PRO A 329 -6.74 15.89 -2.47
C PRO A 329 -7.19 17.34 -2.65
N THR A 330 -7.48 17.74 -3.88
CA THR A 330 -8.03 19.08 -4.18
C THR A 330 -9.47 19.18 -3.72
N ARG A 331 -9.92 20.41 -3.46
CA ARG A 331 -11.33 20.71 -3.15
C ARG A 331 -12.15 20.63 -4.45
N ARG A 332 -13.30 19.96 -4.41
CA ARG A 332 -14.24 19.81 -5.53
C ARG A 332 -15.63 20.27 -5.10
N ALA A 333 -16.40 20.77 -6.05
CA ALA A 333 -17.79 21.15 -5.77
C ALA A 333 -18.56 19.94 -5.22
N CYS A 334 -19.31 20.18 -4.14
CA CYS A 334 -20.17 19.16 -3.57
C CYS A 334 -21.37 18.91 -4.49
N PRO A 335 -21.84 17.68 -4.66
CA PRO A 335 -23.09 17.39 -5.34
C PRO A 335 -24.28 17.82 -4.46
N PHE A 336 -25.50 17.76 -5.02
CA PHE A 336 -26.78 18.06 -4.33
C PHE A 336 -26.78 19.39 -3.55
N VAL A 337 -26.31 20.47 -4.23
CA VAL A 337 -26.29 21.84 -3.67
C VAL A 337 -27.66 22.24 -3.16
N GLY A 338 -27.71 22.82 -1.95
CA GLY A 338 -28.94 23.29 -1.35
C GLY A 338 -29.03 23.04 0.17
N VAL A 339 -30.22 23.32 0.71
CA VAL A 339 -30.58 23.06 2.12
C VAL A 339 -31.52 21.87 2.18
N TRP A 340 -31.16 20.90 3.02
CA TRP A 340 -31.86 19.64 3.20
C TRP A 340 -32.18 19.46 4.68
N THR A 341 -33.40 18.95 5.00
CA THR A 341 -33.85 18.75 6.38
C THR A 341 -34.30 17.31 6.61
N ALA A 342 -34.08 16.79 7.80
CA ALA A 342 -34.69 15.55 8.26
C ALA A 342 -36.21 15.74 8.49
N GLY A 343 -36.96 14.66 8.38
CA GLY A 343 -38.42 14.68 8.66
C GLY A 343 -38.74 15.07 10.12
N GLU A 344 -39.92 15.62 10.35
CA GLU A 344 -40.43 15.94 11.70
C GLU A 344 -40.54 14.65 12.54
N GLY A 345 -39.92 14.63 13.70
CA GLY A 345 -39.96 13.52 14.68
C GLY A 345 -38.71 12.70 14.86
N GLU A 346 -37.68 12.87 14.05
CA GLU A 346 -36.43 12.08 14.12
C GLU A 346 -35.30 12.74 14.95
N CYS A 347 -35.62 13.41 16.04
CA CYS A 347 -34.62 13.89 16.99
C CYS A 347 -33.83 12.75 17.72
N GLY A 348 -34.16 11.50 17.46
CA GLY A 348 -33.38 10.35 17.95
C GLY A 348 -32.09 10.07 17.18
N HIS A 349 -31.89 10.67 16.01
CA HIS A 349 -30.70 10.57 15.16
C HIS A 349 -30.27 11.97 14.72
N ASP A 350 -29.38 12.42 15.31
CA ASP A 350 -28.36 13.49 15.34
C ASP A 350 -28.25 14.54 14.21
N VAL A 351 -28.83 14.46 13.04
CA VAL A 351 -28.71 15.47 11.98
C VAL A 351 -30.06 16.04 11.60
N THR A 352 -30.30 17.33 11.89
CA THR A 352 -31.52 18.00 11.50
C THR A 352 -31.46 18.70 10.16
N HIS A 353 -30.26 19.20 9.79
CA HIS A 353 -30.06 19.91 8.53
C HIS A 353 -28.75 19.58 7.89
N LEU A 354 -28.73 19.45 6.55
CA LEU A 354 -27.53 19.44 5.73
C LEU A 354 -27.55 20.66 4.81
N ARG A 355 -26.48 21.44 4.83
CA ARG A 355 -26.22 22.52 3.88
C ARG A 355 -25.06 22.15 2.99
N ALA A 356 -25.32 21.87 1.72
CA ALA A 356 -24.34 21.52 0.72
C ALA A 356 -24.11 22.69 -0.25
N GLY A 357 -22.86 23.12 -0.39
CA GLY A 357 -22.49 24.19 -1.33
C GLY A 357 -22.94 25.59 -0.96
N CYS A 358 -23.57 25.83 0.20
CA CYS A 358 -24.16 27.10 0.56
C CYS A 358 -23.17 28.16 1.09
N SER A 359 -22.20 27.77 1.90
CA SER A 359 -21.15 28.68 2.40
C SER A 359 -19.93 28.74 1.46
N SER A 360 -19.69 27.71 0.73
CA SER A 360 -18.69 27.52 -0.30
C SER A 360 -19.14 26.33 -1.14
N LEU A 361 -18.92 26.32 -2.43
CA LEU A 361 -19.25 25.21 -3.34
C LEU A 361 -18.66 23.87 -2.89
N TYR A 362 -17.57 23.91 -2.10
CA TYR A 362 -16.85 22.74 -1.61
C TYR A 362 -17.28 22.28 -0.22
N ALA A 363 -18.19 23.02 0.46
CA ALA A 363 -18.52 22.79 1.86
C ALA A 363 -19.80 21.98 2.03
N LEU A 364 -19.73 20.99 2.94
CA LEU A 364 -20.86 20.27 3.51
C LEU A 364 -20.94 20.62 4.99
N LYS A 365 -22.09 21.10 5.47
CA LYS A 365 -22.32 21.42 6.88
C LYS A 365 -23.50 20.62 7.39
N PHE A 366 -23.22 19.74 8.34
CA PHE A 366 -24.21 19.03 9.12
C PHE A 366 -24.52 19.83 10.37
N VAL A 367 -25.80 20.02 10.68
CA VAL A 367 -26.28 20.78 11.83
C VAL A 367 -27.17 19.88 12.65
N HIS A 368 -26.85 19.77 13.94
CA HIS A 368 -27.68 19.11 14.95
C HIS A 368 -28.40 20.19 15.76
N ALA A 369 -29.72 20.17 15.78
CA ALA A 369 -30.53 21.19 16.44
C ALA A 369 -31.54 20.61 17.43
N CYS A 370 -31.35 19.37 17.89
CA CYS A 370 -32.27 18.69 18.80
C CYS A 370 -31.95 18.92 20.28
N THR A 371 -30.89 19.61 20.62
CA THR A 371 -30.50 19.98 22.00
C THR A 371 -30.34 21.50 22.10
N GLU A 372 -30.35 22.06 23.31
CA GLU A 372 -30.05 23.47 23.54
C GLU A 372 -28.70 23.93 22.97
N GLN A 373 -27.76 22.99 22.73
CA GLN A 373 -26.51 23.24 22.08
C GLN A 373 -26.54 22.76 20.62
N THR A 374 -26.59 23.69 19.68
CA THR A 374 -26.49 23.43 18.26
C THR A 374 -25.06 23.06 17.92
N THR A 375 -24.75 21.78 17.60
CA THR A 375 -23.44 21.37 17.09
C THR A 375 -23.40 21.45 15.58
N LYS A 376 -22.25 21.87 15.03
CA LYS A 376 -22.03 22.04 13.58
C LYS A 376 -20.79 21.30 13.18
N HIS A 377 -20.92 20.33 12.28
CA HIS A 377 -19.80 19.64 11.67
C HIS A 377 -19.65 20.08 10.23
N SER A 378 -18.43 20.49 9.88
CA SER A 378 -18.11 20.96 8.53
C SER A 378 -17.17 19.97 7.86
N PHE A 379 -17.44 19.68 6.57
CA PHE A 379 -16.58 18.86 5.72
C PHE A 379 -16.33 19.59 4.41
N VAL A 380 -15.25 19.19 3.74
CA VAL A 380 -14.84 19.69 2.41
C VAL A 380 -14.89 18.52 1.44
N CYS A 381 -15.61 18.69 0.32
CA CYS A 381 -15.68 17.69 -0.74
C CYS A 381 -14.40 17.64 -1.56
N HIS A 382 -13.95 16.42 -1.88
CA HIS A 382 -12.76 16.16 -2.69
C HIS A 382 -13.06 15.53 -4.05
N GLY A 383 -14.26 15.01 -4.21
CA GLY A 383 -14.75 14.43 -5.45
C GLY A 383 -16.02 13.62 -5.23
N HIS A 384 -16.69 13.34 -6.33
CA HIS A 384 -17.92 12.54 -6.33
C HIS A 384 -18.05 11.79 -7.67
N TRP A 385 -18.80 10.70 -7.66
CA TRP A 385 -19.19 9.96 -8.86
C TRP A 385 -20.56 9.32 -8.68
N ALA A 386 -21.24 9.08 -9.77
CA ALA A 386 -22.53 8.38 -9.79
C ALA A 386 -22.34 6.92 -10.19
N GLU A 387 -23.09 6.02 -9.56
CA GLU A 387 -23.14 4.60 -9.90
C GLU A 387 -24.54 4.07 -9.60
N GLY A 388 -25.29 3.74 -10.66
CA GLY A 388 -26.71 3.43 -10.56
C GLY A 388 -27.52 4.63 -10.07
N SER A 389 -28.33 4.41 -9.01
CA SER A 389 -29.14 5.46 -8.36
C SER A 389 -28.41 6.21 -7.26
N SER A 390 -27.15 5.85 -6.98
CA SER A 390 -26.39 6.40 -5.86
C SER A 390 -25.30 7.35 -6.33
N VAL A 391 -25.07 8.42 -5.56
CA VAL A 391 -23.95 9.34 -5.71
C VAL A 391 -23.03 9.17 -4.52
N PHE A 392 -21.77 8.85 -4.81
CA PHE A 392 -20.72 8.68 -3.82
C PHE A 392 -19.91 9.97 -3.71
N VAL A 393 -19.63 10.41 -2.50
CA VAL A 393 -18.90 11.65 -2.22
C VAL A 393 -17.80 11.38 -1.21
N VAL A 394 -16.58 11.73 -1.55
CA VAL A 394 -15.47 11.71 -0.60
C VAL A 394 -15.25 13.10 -0.05
N ALA A 395 -15.28 13.20 1.28
CA ALA A 395 -15.10 14.45 1.99
C ALA A 395 -14.14 14.27 3.19
N SER A 396 -13.57 15.38 3.68
CA SER A 396 -12.78 15.41 4.90
C SER A 396 -13.13 16.60 5.79
N THR A 397 -12.73 16.53 7.06
CA THR A 397 -12.75 17.73 7.92
C THR A 397 -11.92 18.84 7.26
N PRO A 398 -12.31 20.13 7.44
CA PRO A 398 -11.45 21.25 7.06
C PRO A 398 -10.15 21.20 7.86
N ASP A 399 -9.17 22.01 7.49
CA ASP A 399 -7.79 22.04 7.98
C ASP A 399 -7.60 21.83 9.50
N PRO A 400 -6.79 20.84 9.91
CA PRO A 400 -6.18 19.79 9.09
C PRO A 400 -7.20 18.70 8.71
N PRO A 401 -7.07 18.05 7.54
CA PRO A 401 -7.98 16.98 7.10
C PRO A 401 -7.73 15.69 7.88
N THR A 402 -8.11 15.70 9.16
CA THR A 402 -7.85 14.59 10.10
C THR A 402 -8.76 13.39 9.81
N HIS A 403 -10.03 13.65 9.53
CA HIS A 403 -11.02 12.62 9.27
C HIS A 403 -11.49 12.68 7.83
N ARG A 404 -11.50 11.54 7.15
CA ARG A 404 -12.05 11.37 5.80
C ARG A 404 -13.24 10.41 5.89
N LEU A 405 -14.23 10.63 5.06
CA LEU A 405 -15.42 9.78 4.99
C LEU A 405 -15.95 9.69 3.56
N CYS A 406 -16.72 8.66 3.32
CA CYS A 406 -17.53 8.48 2.13
C CYS A 406 -19.00 8.69 2.50
N LEU A 407 -19.66 9.60 1.80
CA LEU A 407 -21.11 9.76 1.85
C LEU A 407 -21.70 9.08 0.62
N ILE A 408 -22.73 8.29 0.81
CA ILE A 408 -23.51 7.66 -0.25
C ILE A 408 -24.89 8.26 -0.20
N ALA A 409 -25.26 9.04 -1.22
CA ALA A 409 -26.56 9.64 -1.36
C ALA A 409 -27.38 8.89 -2.40
N THR A 410 -28.51 8.34 -2.02
CA THR A 410 -29.46 7.65 -2.90
C THR A 410 -30.75 8.43 -2.99
N SER A 411 -31.21 8.71 -4.22
CA SER A 411 -32.51 9.37 -4.42
C SER A 411 -33.65 8.39 -4.10
N VAL A 412 -34.49 8.77 -3.18
CA VAL A 412 -35.72 8.02 -2.83
C VAL A 412 -36.87 8.61 -3.62
N ASN A 413 -37.31 7.91 -4.65
CA ASN A 413 -38.53 8.25 -5.35
C ASN A 413 -39.71 7.83 -4.46
N ASN A 414 -40.38 8.79 -3.81
CA ASN A 414 -41.64 8.53 -3.16
C ASN A 414 -42.66 8.12 -4.24
N GLN A 415 -42.96 6.83 -4.32
CA GLN A 415 -44.10 6.33 -5.09
C GLN A 415 -45.36 7.08 -4.56
N LYS A 416 -46.03 7.79 -5.45
CA LYS A 416 -47.29 8.49 -5.15
C LYS A 416 -48.24 7.52 -4.43
N ARG A 417 -48.58 7.81 -3.16
CA ARG A 417 -49.79 7.26 -2.58
C ARG A 417 -50.96 7.77 -3.42
N PRO A 418 -51.88 6.89 -3.89
CA PRO A 418 -52.91 7.27 -4.88
C PRO A 418 -53.97 8.26 -4.36
N ASN A 419 -53.83 8.83 -3.16
CA ASN A 419 -54.87 9.69 -2.55
C ASN A 419 -54.37 11.02 -1.95
N SER A 420 -53.20 11.54 -2.40
CA SER A 420 -52.78 12.87 -1.94
C SER A 420 -52.72 13.87 -3.10
N ASN A 421 -53.60 14.89 -3.05
CA ASN A 421 -53.64 16.02 -3.97
C ASN A 421 -52.49 17.04 -3.80
N SER A 422 -51.33 16.63 -3.27
CA SER A 422 -50.16 17.51 -3.13
C SER A 422 -49.22 17.38 -4.30
N THR A 423 -49.13 18.42 -5.11
CA THR A 423 -48.24 18.61 -6.27
C THR A 423 -46.78 18.97 -5.89
N SER A 424 -46.33 18.67 -4.68
CA SER A 424 -44.95 18.98 -4.30
C SER A 424 -44.00 17.82 -4.68
N ASN A 425 -43.23 18.00 -5.76
CA ASN A 425 -42.11 17.17 -6.12
C ASN A 425 -40.93 17.35 -5.10
N SER A 426 -41.15 16.98 -3.85
CA SER A 426 -40.05 17.04 -2.87
C SER A 426 -39.00 15.97 -3.18
N ARG A 427 -37.79 16.40 -3.46
CA ARG A 427 -36.63 15.48 -3.64
C ARG A 427 -36.20 14.99 -2.28
N THR A 428 -36.21 13.69 -2.07
CA THR A 428 -35.73 13.04 -0.84
C THR A 428 -34.42 12.29 -1.14
N LEU A 429 -33.42 12.47 -0.28
CA LEU A 429 -32.14 11.77 -0.34
C LEU A 429 -31.96 10.94 0.92
N GLN A 430 -31.65 9.67 0.77
CA GLN A 430 -31.12 8.86 1.85
C GLN A 430 -29.60 8.99 1.80
N ILE A 431 -28.98 9.47 2.88
CA ILE A 431 -27.52 9.61 2.97
C ILE A 431 -27.00 8.67 4.03
N THR A 432 -25.97 7.88 3.66
CA THR A 432 -25.21 7.04 4.59
C THR A 432 -23.75 7.48 4.63
N ALA A 433 -23.15 7.52 5.83
CA ALA A 433 -21.76 7.92 6.02
C ALA A 433 -20.90 6.73 6.45
N HIS A 434 -19.75 6.55 5.80
CA HIS A 434 -18.80 5.45 6.02
C HIS A 434 -17.38 5.99 6.20
N ALA A 435 -16.66 5.51 7.23
CA ALA A 435 -15.30 5.96 7.56
C ALA A 435 -14.20 5.28 6.75
N HIS A 436 -14.38 4.03 6.30
CA HIS A 436 -13.30 3.22 5.78
C HIS A 436 -13.26 3.13 4.25
N SER A 437 -14.42 3.08 3.61
CA SER A 437 -14.56 2.94 2.15
C SER A 437 -15.94 3.37 1.70
N CYS A 438 -16.20 3.34 0.40
CA CYS A 438 -17.51 3.55 -0.23
C CYS A 438 -18.15 2.18 -0.57
N PRO A 439 -18.82 1.48 0.35
CA PRO A 439 -19.39 0.16 0.10
C PRO A 439 -20.57 0.20 -0.86
N ARG A 440 -20.75 -0.86 -1.67
CA ARG A 440 -21.94 -1.05 -2.53
C ARG A 440 -23.02 -1.92 -1.88
N ARG A 441 -22.65 -2.59 -0.80
CA ARG A 441 -23.55 -3.46 -0.03
C ARG A 441 -23.42 -3.13 1.44
N HIS A 442 -24.48 -3.39 2.19
CA HIS A 442 -24.47 -3.23 3.65
C HIS A 442 -23.36 -4.10 4.27
N VAL A 443 -22.45 -3.47 5.01
CA VAL A 443 -21.40 -4.18 5.75
C VAL A 443 -21.90 -4.46 7.17
N PRO A 444 -22.13 -5.72 7.57
CA PRO A 444 -22.81 -6.07 8.83
C PRO A 444 -22.10 -5.62 10.12
N ARG A 445 -20.83 -5.20 10.04
CA ARG A 445 -19.98 -4.88 11.21
C ARG A 445 -19.91 -3.40 11.58
N THR A 446 -20.47 -2.52 10.77
CA THR A 446 -20.51 -1.08 11.05
C THR A 446 -21.93 -0.59 10.88
N THR A 447 -22.53 -0.03 11.92
CA THR A 447 -23.79 0.73 11.78
C THR A 447 -23.44 2.05 11.11
N PRO A 448 -23.70 2.23 9.80
CA PRO A 448 -23.48 3.52 9.17
C PRO A 448 -24.45 4.53 9.76
N LEU A 449 -23.99 5.77 9.93
CA LEU A 449 -24.90 6.87 10.16
C LEU A 449 -25.76 7.03 8.91
N SER A 450 -27.07 6.90 9.07
CA SER A 450 -28.03 7.00 7.96
C SER A 450 -29.12 8.00 8.30
N PHE A 451 -29.44 8.90 7.37
CA PHE A 451 -30.49 9.87 7.51
C PHE A 451 -31.25 10.10 6.20
N ASN A 452 -32.57 10.33 6.32
CA ASN A 452 -33.40 10.69 5.19
C ASN A 452 -33.64 12.23 5.22
N LEU A 453 -33.23 12.88 4.14
CA LEU A 453 -33.23 14.33 4.03
C LEU A 453 -34.14 14.76 2.87
N THR A 454 -35.00 15.74 3.13
CA THR A 454 -35.91 16.35 2.13
C THR A 454 -35.41 17.74 1.74
N ALA A 455 -35.37 18.02 0.44
CA ALA A 455 -34.97 19.33 -0.06
C ALA A 455 -35.92 20.43 0.42
N GLN A 456 -35.35 21.49 0.99
CA GLN A 456 -36.11 22.66 1.46
C GLN A 456 -35.99 23.87 0.53
N GLY A 457 -34.91 23.95 -0.24
CA GLY A 457 -34.67 25.05 -1.15
C GLY A 457 -33.22 25.24 -1.57
N GLU A 458 -33.00 26.27 -2.37
CA GLU A 458 -31.68 26.69 -2.78
C GLU A 458 -30.95 27.45 -1.68
N CYS A 459 -29.63 27.51 -1.74
CA CYS A 459 -28.86 28.31 -0.79
C CYS A 459 -29.18 29.80 -0.95
N ALA A 460 -29.56 30.47 0.12
CA ALA A 460 -29.64 31.92 0.11
C ALA A 460 -28.26 32.52 -0.16
N VAL A 461 -28.09 33.19 -1.27
CA VAL A 461 -26.87 33.95 -1.61
C VAL A 461 -26.84 35.13 -0.64
N ALA A 462 -25.88 35.14 0.28
CA ALA A 462 -25.64 36.30 1.13
C ALA A 462 -25.14 37.45 0.24
N GLY A 463 -26.02 38.41 -0.05
CA GLY A 463 -25.66 39.67 -0.71
C GLY A 463 -26.11 39.85 -2.14
N SER A 464 -27.41 39.83 -2.39
CA SER A 464 -28.00 40.64 -3.43
C SER A 464 -29.32 41.21 -2.90
N SER A 465 -29.29 42.48 -2.43
CA SER A 465 -30.47 43.26 -2.26
C SER A 465 -31.17 43.32 -3.60
N SER A 466 -32.34 42.72 -3.64
CA SER A 466 -33.26 42.79 -4.75
C SER A 466 -33.69 44.24 -4.98
N ASN A 467 -33.50 44.74 -6.17
CA ASN A 467 -34.50 45.59 -6.84
C ASN A 467 -34.20 45.65 -8.33
N SER A 468 -35.06 45.06 -9.09
CA SER A 468 -35.57 45.39 -10.41
C SER A 468 -35.62 44.22 -11.37
N PRO A 469 -36.74 43.93 -12.00
CA PRO A 469 -36.83 42.98 -13.10
C PRO A 469 -36.19 43.64 -14.32
N ALA A 470 -35.06 43.18 -14.73
CA ALA A 470 -34.46 43.58 -16.00
C ALA A 470 -35.25 42.94 -17.15
N HIS A 471 -36.02 43.74 -17.83
CA HIS A 471 -36.58 43.43 -19.14
C HIS A 471 -35.41 43.21 -20.13
N TRP A 472 -35.19 42.01 -20.52
CA TRP A 472 -34.23 41.66 -21.58
C TRP A 472 -34.89 41.96 -22.96
N SER A 473 -34.43 43.02 -23.63
CA SER A 473 -34.80 43.31 -25.02
C SER A 473 -34.17 42.26 -25.94
N PRO A 474 -34.91 41.73 -26.92
CA PRO A 474 -34.45 40.65 -27.81
C PRO A 474 -33.47 41.09 -28.91
N LEU A 475 -32.85 42.28 -28.80
CA LEU A 475 -32.00 42.87 -29.87
C LEU A 475 -30.48 42.57 -29.73
N LEU A 476 -30.03 41.85 -28.69
CA LEU A 476 -28.59 41.56 -28.50
C LEU A 476 -28.20 40.13 -28.84
N ILE A 477 -29.12 39.29 -29.29
CA ILE A 477 -28.79 37.90 -29.68
C ILE A 477 -28.28 37.77 -31.14
N GLN A 478 -28.45 38.80 -31.97
CA GLN A 478 -28.01 38.75 -33.37
C GLN A 478 -26.57 39.22 -33.63
N LEU A 479 -25.86 39.79 -32.67
CA LEU A 479 -24.48 40.27 -32.85
C LEU A 479 -23.39 39.27 -32.48
N SER A 480 -23.74 38.18 -31.76
CA SER A 480 -22.77 37.17 -31.33
C SER A 480 -22.52 36.05 -32.34
N ILE A 481 -23.35 35.95 -33.41
CA ILE A 481 -23.23 34.87 -34.40
C ILE A 481 -22.32 35.31 -35.58
N LEU A 482 -22.05 36.62 -35.76
CA LEU A 482 -21.23 37.13 -36.87
C LEU A 482 -19.72 37.22 -36.56
N LEU A 483 -19.28 36.94 -35.35
CA LEU A 483 -17.86 37.01 -34.96
C LEU A 483 -17.14 35.65 -34.88
N HIS A 484 -17.79 34.55 -35.22
CA HIS A 484 -17.18 33.22 -35.17
C HIS A 484 -17.02 32.52 -36.54
N LEU A 485 -17.20 33.23 -37.69
CA LEU A 485 -17.07 32.67 -39.03
C LEU A 485 -15.95 33.26 -39.90
N ALA A 486 -14.96 33.89 -39.30
CA ALA A 486 -13.76 34.29 -40.04
C ALA A 486 -12.52 33.94 -39.28
N PRO A 487 -11.99 32.73 -39.42
CA PRO A 487 -10.82 32.48 -40.26
C PRO A 487 -10.79 31.05 -40.86
N LEU A 488 -11.33 30.84 -42.03
CA LEU A 488 -11.12 29.62 -42.81
C LEU A 488 -10.83 29.92 -44.31
N ALA A 489 -10.34 31.12 -44.63
CA ALA A 489 -10.05 31.51 -46.02
C ALA A 489 -8.61 32.04 -46.23
N ALA A 490 -7.63 31.67 -45.41
CA ALA A 490 -6.24 32.14 -45.55
C ALA A 490 -5.17 31.04 -45.57
N SER A 491 -5.46 29.83 -46.02
CA SER A 491 -4.48 28.74 -46.13
C SER A 491 -4.46 27.99 -47.43
N LEU A 492 -4.75 28.67 -48.55
CA LEU A 492 -4.66 28.06 -49.89
C LEU A 492 -3.94 28.93 -50.92
N LEU A 493 -2.85 29.62 -50.56
CA LEU A 493 -1.96 30.28 -51.53
C LEU A 493 -0.55 30.50 -50.94
N SER A 494 0.23 29.43 -50.77
CA SER A 494 1.70 29.48 -50.75
C SER A 494 2.28 28.07 -50.88
N GLY A 495 2.23 27.54 -52.07
CA GLY A 495 2.90 26.29 -52.42
C GLY A 495 3.36 26.41 -53.89
N ALA A 496 4.38 27.22 -54.15
CA ALA A 496 5.19 27.17 -55.35
C ALA A 496 6.40 28.10 -55.21
N ARG A 497 7.49 27.57 -54.70
CA ARG A 497 8.89 27.74 -55.17
C ARG A 497 9.83 26.98 -54.26
#